data_82d17f1771e4cdfe1723d6144fb8774d
#
_entry.id   82d17f1771e4cdfe1723d6144fb8774d
#
_cell.length_a   1.000
_cell.length_b   1.000
_cell.length_c   1.000
_cell.angle_alpha   90.00
_cell.angle_beta   90.00
_cell.angle_gamma   90.00
#
_symmetry.space_group_name_H-M   'P 1'
#
loop_
_entity.id
_entity.type
_entity.pdbx_description
1 polymer ?
#
loop_
_entity_poly.entity_id
_entity_poly.type
_entity_poly.pdbx_seq_one_letter_code
_entity_poly.pdbx_strand_id
1 'polypeptide(L)'
;MTVRETGVSYYGLSHVEHARRDFQEMLDHHCTAVLLALSEFDLDFWRPNVRAVAEAAKEMGLTVYLDTWGIGKWFGGEPPSLFLTNNPGNRQVSALSDEPLPAACFNTPAFREYFFDICERLAREVDADGFFWDEPHYALPKGYASITGGAGDDWSCRCPYCRRMFDERYGYAMPRQLTLEVQRFRHERALDILETASRKIRAVRPQAKIICCVHATLGTYYVTENRGYDDWDRVARSDACDVFSTTILSYQLPRSFFRAITQRTVEVARRHGVGNQRWLMGYYQEPENLDEIRDIAQMYADLGVESLFAWTYRGGHGTVLAAPRALELWDTIGRAFAQVLRR
;
A
#
# COMPACT_ATOMS: atom_id res chain seq x y z
N MET A 1 17.10 1.75 -18.88
CA MET A 1 17.31 2.39 -17.55
C MET A 1 17.45 1.26 -16.54
N THR A 2 18.19 1.44 -15.48
CA THR A 2 18.50 0.39 -14.50
C THR A 2 17.59 0.53 -13.30
N VAL A 3 17.04 -0.56 -12.78
CA VAL A 3 16.39 -0.57 -11.46
C VAL A 3 17.44 -0.16 -10.43
N ARG A 4 17.10 0.83 -9.61
CA ARG A 4 18.02 1.44 -8.63
C ARG A 4 17.83 0.86 -7.23
N GLU A 5 16.65 0.33 -6.96
CA GLU A 5 16.24 -0.16 -5.67
C GLU A 5 15.45 -1.45 -5.82
N THR A 6 15.76 -2.44 -5.00
CA THR A 6 15.01 -3.69 -4.87
C THR A 6 14.68 -3.92 -3.42
N GLY A 7 13.51 -4.47 -3.12
CA GLY A 7 13.12 -4.65 -1.74
C GLY A 7 12.00 -5.66 -1.55
N VAL A 8 11.65 -5.88 -0.31
CA VAL A 8 10.62 -6.84 0.07
C VAL A 8 9.85 -6.38 1.29
N SER A 9 8.56 -6.70 1.38
CA SER A 9 7.78 -6.50 2.59
C SER A 9 8.11 -7.52 3.67
N TYR A 10 8.10 -7.08 4.93
CA TYR A 10 8.53 -7.87 6.08
C TYR A 10 7.64 -7.66 7.30
N TYR A 11 7.24 -8.76 7.92
CA TYR A 11 6.32 -8.80 9.08
C TYR A 11 7.00 -9.22 10.40
N GLY A 12 8.28 -9.58 10.38
CA GLY A 12 9.02 -10.15 11.51
C GLY A 12 9.45 -9.12 12.55
N LEU A 13 8.53 -8.32 13.11
CA LEU A 13 8.82 -7.15 13.93
C LEU A 13 8.98 -7.43 15.43
N SER A 14 8.74 -8.65 15.88
CA SER A 14 8.72 -8.98 17.31
C SER A 14 10.07 -9.41 17.90
N HIS A 15 11.05 -9.81 17.08
CA HIS A 15 12.35 -10.31 17.55
C HIS A 15 13.52 -9.84 16.70
N VAL A 16 14.32 -8.92 17.24
CA VAL A 16 15.44 -8.28 16.51
C VAL A 16 16.48 -9.28 16.01
N GLU A 17 16.83 -10.29 16.81
CA GLU A 17 17.80 -11.30 16.40
C GLU A 17 17.32 -12.18 15.24
N HIS A 18 16.02 -12.43 15.14
CA HIS A 18 15.44 -13.10 13.99
C HIS A 18 15.47 -12.17 12.77
N ALA A 19 15.07 -10.92 12.95
CA ALA A 19 15.09 -9.91 11.89
C ALA A 19 16.50 -9.72 11.30
N ARG A 20 17.56 -9.69 12.11
CA ARG A 20 18.94 -9.60 11.61
C ARG A 20 19.31 -10.75 10.67
N ARG A 21 18.91 -11.98 10.99
CA ARG A 21 19.14 -13.14 10.12
C ARG A 21 18.36 -13.05 8.82
N ASP A 22 17.11 -12.61 8.92
CA ASP A 22 16.24 -12.42 7.77
C ASP A 22 16.77 -11.29 6.86
N PHE A 23 17.29 -10.20 7.43
CA PHE A 23 17.92 -9.12 6.68
C PHE A 23 19.19 -9.56 5.96
N GLN A 24 20.00 -10.44 6.57
CA GLN A 24 21.13 -11.01 5.86
C GLN A 24 20.67 -11.83 4.65
N GLU A 25 19.64 -12.66 4.81
CA GLU A 25 19.07 -13.42 3.69
C GLU A 25 18.50 -12.49 2.60
N MET A 26 17.85 -11.37 2.99
CA MET A 26 17.39 -10.36 2.02
C MET A 26 18.54 -9.75 1.24
N LEU A 27 19.64 -9.39 1.90
CA LEU A 27 20.86 -8.89 1.25
C LEU A 27 21.45 -9.92 0.29
N ASP A 28 21.52 -11.20 0.70
CA ASP A 28 22.00 -12.31 -0.14
C ASP A 28 21.09 -12.51 -1.37
N HIS A 29 19.81 -12.15 -1.27
CA HIS A 29 18.83 -12.11 -2.36
C HIS A 29 18.77 -10.76 -3.09
N HIS A 30 19.81 -9.93 -2.92
CA HIS A 30 19.95 -8.65 -3.60
C HIS A 30 18.86 -7.61 -3.28
N CYS A 31 18.24 -7.66 -2.11
CA CYS A 31 17.45 -6.54 -1.62
C CYS A 31 18.36 -5.40 -1.17
N THR A 32 17.99 -4.18 -1.52
CA THR A 32 18.64 -2.94 -1.06
C THR A 32 17.75 -2.17 -0.08
N ALA A 33 16.49 -2.59 0.05
CA ALA A 33 15.50 -1.97 0.92
C ALA A 33 14.60 -3.03 1.58
N VAL A 34 14.01 -2.66 2.70
CA VAL A 34 12.97 -3.43 3.39
C VAL A 34 11.77 -2.55 3.70
N LEU A 35 10.57 -3.09 3.51
CA LEU A 35 9.31 -2.47 3.88
C LEU A 35 8.77 -3.15 5.12
N LEU A 36 8.82 -2.48 6.27
CA LEU A 36 8.32 -3.00 7.55
C LEU A 36 6.81 -2.80 7.64
N ALA A 37 6.05 -3.88 7.52
CA ALA A 37 4.60 -3.85 7.56
C ALA A 37 4.10 -3.82 9.02
N LEU A 38 3.44 -2.72 9.40
CA LEU A 38 3.04 -2.41 10.76
C LEU A 38 1.52 -2.53 10.94
N SER A 39 1.10 -3.32 11.91
CA SER A 39 -0.27 -3.32 12.41
C SER A 39 -0.41 -2.46 13.67
N GLU A 40 -1.66 -2.13 14.04
CA GLU A 40 -1.94 -1.44 15.32
C GLU A 40 -1.44 -2.25 16.51
N PHE A 41 -1.50 -3.59 16.43
CA PHE A 41 -0.99 -4.47 17.48
C PHE A 41 0.54 -4.35 17.64
N ASP A 42 1.28 -4.25 16.54
CA ASP A 42 2.73 -4.05 16.59
C ASP A 42 3.08 -2.72 17.27
N LEU A 43 2.30 -1.69 16.99
CA LEU A 43 2.51 -0.35 17.57
C LEU A 43 2.13 -0.27 19.05
N ASP A 44 1.09 -0.97 19.47
CA ASP A 44 0.63 -0.95 20.85
C ASP A 44 1.45 -1.88 21.74
N PHE A 45 1.86 -3.04 21.22
CA PHE A 45 2.50 -4.08 22.01
C PHE A 45 4.02 -4.21 21.77
N TRP A 46 4.47 -4.16 20.49
CA TRP A 46 5.86 -4.41 20.09
C TRP A 46 6.64 -3.15 19.71
N ARG A 47 6.15 -1.96 19.97
CA ARG A 47 6.76 -0.70 19.53
C ARG A 47 8.27 -0.57 19.80
N PRO A 48 8.83 -0.96 20.97
CA PRO A 48 10.28 -0.92 21.18
C PRO A 48 11.04 -1.79 20.18
N ASN A 49 10.47 -2.95 19.80
CA ASN A 49 11.09 -3.86 18.84
C ASN A 49 10.97 -3.33 17.40
N VAL A 50 9.86 -2.68 17.03
CA VAL A 50 9.73 -2.02 15.72
C VAL A 50 10.89 -1.05 15.49
N ARG A 51 11.20 -0.22 16.49
CA ARG A 51 12.35 0.68 16.44
C ARG A 51 13.66 -0.08 16.29
N ALA A 52 13.92 -1.05 17.15
CA ALA A 52 15.17 -1.82 17.15
C ALA A 52 15.35 -2.64 15.84
N VAL A 53 14.27 -3.15 15.26
CA VAL A 53 14.29 -3.84 13.95
C VAL A 53 14.65 -2.86 12.82
N ALA A 54 14.08 -1.66 12.83
CA ALA A 54 14.43 -0.63 11.84
C ALA A 54 15.91 -0.21 11.96
N GLU A 55 16.41 0.02 13.19
CA GLU A 55 17.82 0.32 13.46
C GLU A 55 18.72 -0.82 12.94
N ALA A 56 18.36 -2.08 13.21
CA ALA A 56 19.12 -3.24 12.74
C ALA A 56 19.16 -3.33 11.19
N ALA A 57 18.06 -3.05 10.52
CA ALA A 57 18.03 -3.04 9.06
C ALA A 57 18.97 -1.95 8.48
N LYS A 58 18.95 -0.76 9.06
CA LYS A 58 19.85 0.35 8.66
C LYS A 58 21.31 0.05 8.94
N GLU A 59 21.66 -0.50 10.09
CA GLU A 59 23.02 -0.95 10.42
C GLU A 59 23.55 -1.96 9.41
N MET A 60 22.69 -2.78 8.84
CA MET A 60 23.04 -3.76 7.81
C MET A 60 23.03 -3.17 6.38
N GLY A 61 22.72 -1.89 6.22
CA GLY A 61 22.79 -1.18 4.94
C GLY A 61 21.50 -1.22 4.10
N LEU A 62 20.37 -1.64 4.67
CA LEU A 62 19.08 -1.58 4.00
C LEU A 62 18.44 -0.20 4.14
N THR A 63 17.82 0.30 3.08
CA THR A 63 16.87 1.40 3.13
C THR A 63 15.59 0.89 3.82
N VAL A 64 15.05 1.68 4.77
CA VAL A 64 13.91 1.26 5.59
C VAL A 64 12.67 2.10 5.28
N TYR A 65 11.61 1.45 4.84
CA TYR A 65 10.28 2.04 4.70
C TYR A 65 9.32 1.49 5.74
N LEU A 66 8.43 2.33 6.24
CA LEU A 66 7.35 1.94 7.16
C LEU A 66 6.04 1.87 6.39
N ASP A 67 5.40 0.73 6.47
CA ASP A 67 4.10 0.49 5.87
C ASP A 67 3.02 0.50 6.95
N THR A 68 2.01 1.33 6.76
CA THR A 68 0.87 1.46 7.67
C THR A 68 -0.21 0.39 7.45
N TRP A 69 0.19 -0.76 6.96
CA TRP A 69 -0.57 -1.91 6.49
C TRP A 69 -1.81 -2.27 7.33
N GLY A 70 -1.69 -2.31 8.65
CA GLY A 70 -2.79 -2.74 9.53
C GLY A 70 -3.56 -1.61 10.20
N ILE A 71 -3.35 -0.34 9.86
CA ILE A 71 -3.95 0.79 10.60
C ILE A 71 -5.33 1.13 10.04
N GLY A 72 -6.35 1.13 10.91
CA GLY A 72 -7.72 1.54 10.57
C GLY A 72 -8.43 0.64 9.56
N LYS A 73 -7.81 -0.43 9.09
CA LYS A 73 -8.36 -1.33 8.05
C LYS A 73 -8.83 -0.60 6.78
N TRP A 74 -8.17 0.49 6.42
CA TRP A 74 -8.43 1.22 5.18
C TRP A 74 -7.26 1.20 4.20
N PHE A 75 -6.19 0.54 4.59
CA PHE A 75 -5.07 0.11 3.75
C PHE A 75 -5.26 -1.35 3.29
N GLY A 76 -4.36 -1.85 2.46
CA GLY A 76 -4.41 -3.20 1.89
C GLY A 76 -4.27 -4.36 2.88
N GLY A 77 -4.02 -4.09 4.15
CA GLY A 77 -3.70 -5.11 5.15
C GLY A 77 -4.85 -6.01 5.62
N GLU A 78 -4.51 -7.22 6.07
CA GLU A 78 -5.43 -8.21 6.61
C GLU A 78 -5.80 -8.00 8.08
N PRO A 79 -4.96 -7.41 8.97
CA PRO A 79 -5.28 -7.32 10.39
C PRO A 79 -6.56 -6.57 10.68
N PRO A 80 -7.30 -6.97 11.72
CA PRO A 80 -8.41 -6.18 12.23
C PRO A 80 -7.86 -4.90 12.88
N SER A 81 -8.65 -3.83 12.84
CA SER A 81 -8.29 -2.58 13.52
C SER A 81 -8.67 -2.62 15.01
N LEU A 82 -7.69 -2.46 15.89
CA LEU A 82 -7.90 -2.29 17.33
C LEU A 82 -8.61 -0.94 17.63
N PHE A 83 -8.28 0.11 16.88
CA PHE A 83 -8.99 1.37 16.97
C PHE A 83 -10.49 1.18 16.78
N LEU A 84 -10.91 0.47 15.73
CA LEU A 84 -12.33 0.23 15.45
C LEU A 84 -13.00 -0.72 16.45
N THR A 85 -12.24 -1.59 17.08
CA THR A 85 -12.75 -2.44 18.18
C THR A 85 -13.17 -1.56 19.36
N ASN A 86 -12.36 -0.56 19.69
CA ASN A 86 -12.62 0.36 20.80
C ASN A 86 -13.53 1.55 20.41
N ASN A 87 -13.63 1.87 19.12
CA ASN A 87 -14.36 3.02 18.58
C ASN A 87 -15.29 2.62 17.43
N PRO A 88 -16.28 1.73 17.65
CA PRO A 88 -17.09 1.16 16.57
C PRO A 88 -17.91 2.18 15.78
N GLY A 89 -18.23 3.34 16.35
CA GLY A 89 -18.93 4.45 15.69
C GLY A 89 -18.10 5.19 14.62
N ASN A 90 -16.80 4.89 14.50
CA ASN A 90 -15.91 5.48 13.50
C ASN A 90 -15.78 4.66 12.21
N ARG A 91 -16.63 3.66 12.02
CA ARG A 91 -16.61 2.81 10.82
C ARG A 91 -17.14 3.55 9.60
N GLN A 92 -16.62 3.17 8.44
CA GLN A 92 -17.27 3.50 7.17
C GLN A 92 -18.66 2.87 7.12
N VAL A 93 -19.55 3.49 6.36
CA VAL A 93 -20.94 3.05 6.22
C VAL A 93 -21.28 2.90 4.74
N SER A 94 -21.88 1.77 4.39
CA SER A 94 -22.42 1.51 3.05
C SER A 94 -23.45 2.55 2.65
N ALA A 95 -23.45 2.96 1.39
CA ALA A 95 -24.39 3.97 0.89
C ALA A 95 -25.81 3.42 0.68
N LEU A 96 -25.94 2.15 0.33
CA LEU A 96 -27.23 1.53 0.04
C LEU A 96 -27.84 0.82 1.24
N SER A 97 -27.04 0.05 1.99
CA SER A 97 -27.54 -0.73 3.12
C SER A 97 -27.52 0.01 4.47
N ASP A 98 -26.79 1.14 4.57
CA ASP A 98 -26.49 1.84 5.82
C ASP A 98 -25.71 0.96 6.85
N GLU A 99 -25.17 -0.19 6.44
CA GLU A 99 -24.43 -1.08 7.31
C GLU A 99 -23.01 -0.58 7.58
N PRO A 100 -22.51 -0.72 8.82
CA PRO A 100 -21.12 -0.38 9.15
C PRO A 100 -20.15 -1.41 8.52
N LEU A 101 -19.09 -0.89 7.89
CA LEU A 101 -18.05 -1.67 7.23
C LEU A 101 -16.79 -1.79 8.10
N PRO A 102 -15.94 -2.79 7.88
CA PRO A 102 -14.79 -3.08 8.74
C PRO A 102 -13.59 -2.14 8.54
N ALA A 103 -13.79 -0.92 8.08
CA ALA A 103 -12.74 0.07 7.89
C ALA A 103 -13.07 1.40 8.56
N ALA A 104 -12.06 2.11 9.04
CA ALA A 104 -12.22 3.42 9.65
C ALA A 104 -12.63 4.47 8.61
N CYS A 105 -13.57 5.32 9.00
CA CYS A 105 -13.88 6.50 8.20
C CYS A 105 -12.83 7.58 8.47
N PHE A 106 -11.99 7.84 7.51
CA PHE A 106 -10.92 8.84 7.59
C PHE A 106 -11.41 10.31 7.57
N ASN A 107 -12.71 10.53 7.64
CA ASN A 107 -13.31 11.85 7.88
C ASN A 107 -13.75 12.05 9.33
N THR A 108 -13.78 11.01 10.17
CA THR A 108 -14.11 11.16 11.58
C THR A 108 -12.94 11.80 12.34
N PRO A 109 -13.19 12.82 13.19
CA PRO A 109 -12.11 13.49 13.93
C PRO A 109 -11.27 12.54 14.76
N ALA A 110 -11.90 11.61 15.48
CA ALA A 110 -11.20 10.67 16.35
C ALA A 110 -10.23 9.75 15.57
N PHE A 111 -10.61 9.26 14.38
CA PHE A 111 -9.70 8.47 13.57
C PHE A 111 -8.57 9.31 12.97
N ARG A 112 -8.87 10.52 12.51
CA ARG A 112 -7.85 11.43 11.98
C ARG A 112 -6.79 11.76 13.04
N GLU A 113 -7.21 12.10 14.25
CA GLU A 113 -6.32 12.37 15.38
C GLU A 113 -5.43 11.15 15.68
N TYR A 114 -6.05 9.97 15.84
CA TYR A 114 -5.35 8.71 16.07
C TYR A 114 -4.32 8.39 14.97
N PHE A 115 -4.72 8.48 13.72
CA PHE A 115 -3.84 8.16 12.59
C PHE A 115 -2.68 9.16 12.47
N PHE A 116 -2.95 10.44 12.65
CA PHE A 116 -1.91 11.46 12.61
C PHE A 116 -0.92 11.35 13.77
N ASP A 117 -1.40 11.03 14.96
CA ASP A 117 -0.52 10.76 16.11
C ASP A 117 0.41 9.58 15.84
N ILE A 118 -0.11 8.49 15.29
CA ILE A 118 0.72 7.34 14.86
C ILE A 118 1.80 7.79 13.86
N CYS A 119 1.42 8.52 12.82
CA CYS A 119 2.37 8.96 11.79
C CYS A 119 3.48 9.86 12.37
N GLU A 120 3.12 10.85 13.20
CA GLU A 120 4.10 11.73 13.83
C GLU A 120 5.00 10.98 14.80
N ARG A 121 4.44 10.05 15.58
CA ARG A 121 5.17 9.23 16.53
C ARG A 121 6.16 8.31 15.82
N LEU A 122 5.73 7.60 14.79
CA LEU A 122 6.62 6.77 13.97
C LEU A 122 7.74 7.60 13.34
N ALA A 123 7.43 8.76 12.79
CA ALA A 123 8.44 9.65 12.21
C ALA A 123 9.46 10.13 13.24
N ARG A 124 9.07 10.27 14.50
CA ARG A 124 9.95 10.71 15.60
C ARG A 124 10.77 9.58 16.20
N GLU A 125 10.15 8.41 16.41
CA GLU A 125 10.72 7.30 17.18
C GLU A 125 11.49 6.29 16.33
N VAL A 126 11.14 6.13 15.05
CA VAL A 126 11.74 5.13 14.16
C VAL A 126 12.61 5.81 13.10
N ASP A 127 13.88 5.42 13.01
CA ASP A 127 14.78 5.94 11.98
C ASP A 127 14.52 5.26 10.62
N ALA A 128 13.42 5.66 9.97
CA ALA A 128 13.04 5.19 8.65
C ALA A 128 13.39 6.23 7.58
N ASP A 129 13.68 5.75 6.36
CA ASP A 129 13.95 6.57 5.19
C ASP A 129 12.66 7.07 4.51
N GLY A 130 11.53 6.39 4.79
CA GLY A 130 10.24 6.81 4.26
C GLY A 130 9.04 6.02 4.76
N PHE A 131 7.88 6.40 4.24
CA PHE A 131 6.59 5.80 4.54
C PHE A 131 5.92 5.30 3.27
N PHE A 132 5.16 4.23 3.42
CA PHE A 132 4.44 3.59 2.34
C PHE A 132 2.93 3.58 2.64
N TRP A 133 2.16 4.19 1.76
CA TRP A 133 0.70 4.14 1.80
C TRP A 133 0.24 2.92 0.99
N ASP A 134 -0.07 1.84 1.70
CA ASP A 134 -0.39 0.54 1.12
C ASP A 134 -1.84 0.48 0.64
N GLU A 135 -2.04 0.67 -0.65
CA GLU A 135 -3.34 0.53 -1.32
C GLU A 135 -4.51 1.19 -0.57
N PRO A 136 -4.36 2.48 -0.15
CA PRO A 136 -5.42 3.12 0.61
C PRO A 136 -6.73 3.11 -0.18
N HIS A 137 -7.86 2.84 0.49
CA HIS A 137 -9.14 2.73 -0.20
C HIS A 137 -10.36 2.92 0.70
N TYR A 138 -11.47 3.32 0.10
CA TYR A 138 -12.77 3.16 0.73
C TYR A 138 -13.11 1.67 0.82
N ALA A 139 -13.70 1.24 1.93
CA ALA A 139 -14.16 -0.13 2.09
C ALA A 139 -15.20 -0.49 1.04
N LEU A 140 -15.10 -1.70 0.51
CA LEU A 140 -16.07 -2.24 -0.43
C LEU A 140 -17.14 -3.02 0.34
N PRO A 141 -18.44 -2.70 0.19
CA PRO A 141 -19.52 -3.35 0.95
C PRO A 141 -19.57 -4.87 0.81
N LYS A 142 -19.11 -5.41 -0.33
CA LYS A 142 -19.05 -6.86 -0.59
C LYS A 142 -17.63 -7.44 -0.43
N GLY A 143 -16.69 -6.67 0.15
CA GLY A 143 -15.31 -7.09 0.31
C GLY A 143 -14.58 -7.30 -1.01
N TYR A 144 -13.47 -8.04 -0.97
CA TYR A 144 -12.63 -8.31 -2.14
C TYR A 144 -13.34 -9.13 -3.24
N ALA A 145 -14.38 -9.89 -2.92
CA ALA A 145 -15.18 -10.61 -3.92
C ALA A 145 -15.84 -9.68 -4.96
N SER A 146 -16.03 -8.41 -4.61
CA SER A 146 -16.56 -7.41 -5.55
C SER A 146 -15.56 -6.94 -6.61
N ILE A 147 -14.27 -7.25 -6.46
CA ILE A 147 -13.21 -6.86 -7.42
C ILE A 147 -13.34 -7.66 -8.72
N THR A 148 -13.77 -8.92 -8.63
CA THR A 148 -13.82 -9.86 -9.77
C THR A 148 -15.22 -10.09 -10.32
N GLY A 149 -16.27 -9.71 -9.58
CA GLY A 149 -17.66 -10.09 -9.86
C GLY A 149 -18.65 -8.96 -10.16
N GLY A 150 -18.15 -7.78 -10.52
CA GLY A 150 -19.00 -6.59 -10.62
C GLY A 150 -19.40 -6.10 -9.24
N ALA A 151 -18.73 -5.06 -8.75
CA ALA A 151 -19.23 -4.30 -7.62
C ALA A 151 -20.67 -3.91 -7.97
N GLY A 152 -21.63 -4.38 -7.20
CA GLY A 152 -22.96 -3.79 -7.28
C GLY A 152 -22.82 -2.28 -7.05
N ASP A 153 -23.83 -1.51 -7.35
CA ASP A 153 -23.83 -0.04 -7.27
C ASP A 153 -23.58 0.52 -5.85
N ASP A 154 -23.21 -0.34 -4.88
CA ASP A 154 -22.97 0.04 -3.50
C ASP A 154 -21.51 0.52 -3.29
N TRP A 155 -21.37 1.52 -2.44
CA TRP A 155 -20.10 2.20 -2.17
C TRP A 155 -20.04 2.68 -0.70
N SER A 156 -18.89 3.17 -0.25
CA SER A 156 -18.68 3.85 1.03
C SER A 156 -17.86 5.14 0.82
N CYS A 157 -17.85 6.11 1.71
CA CYS A 157 -18.49 6.13 3.01
C CYS A 157 -19.66 7.13 3.04
N ARG A 158 -20.80 6.68 3.52
CA ARG A 158 -21.98 7.52 3.73
C ARG A 158 -22.35 7.64 5.21
N CYS A 159 -21.36 7.64 6.11
CA CYS A 159 -21.56 7.85 7.55
C CYS A 159 -22.08 9.27 7.85
N PRO A 160 -22.58 9.53 9.08
CA PRO A 160 -23.10 10.85 9.45
C PRO A 160 -22.10 12.00 9.22
N TYR A 161 -20.80 11.78 9.46
CA TYR A 161 -19.76 12.77 9.21
C TYR A 161 -19.59 13.08 7.72
N CYS A 162 -19.53 12.06 6.88
CA CYS A 162 -19.41 12.26 5.43
C CYS A 162 -20.63 12.98 4.85
N ARG A 163 -21.84 12.61 5.31
CA ARG A 163 -23.09 13.28 4.89
C ARG A 163 -23.08 14.76 5.24
N ARG A 164 -22.73 15.10 6.49
CA ARG A 164 -22.64 16.50 6.92
C ARG A 164 -21.62 17.30 6.12
N MET A 165 -20.40 16.76 5.96
CA MET A 165 -19.36 17.45 5.19
C MET A 165 -19.72 17.62 3.72
N PHE A 166 -20.46 16.68 3.14
CA PHE A 166 -20.97 16.80 1.79
C PHE A 166 -22.03 17.90 1.68
N ASP A 167 -22.99 17.92 2.61
CA ASP A 167 -24.06 18.93 2.68
C ASP A 167 -23.48 20.35 2.86
N GLU A 168 -22.54 20.52 3.78
CA GLU A 168 -21.81 21.78 3.98
C GLU A 168 -21.10 22.27 2.73
N ARG A 169 -20.58 21.35 1.88
CA ARG A 169 -19.84 21.70 0.67
C ARG A 169 -20.73 21.98 -0.54
N TYR A 170 -21.76 21.19 -0.73
CA TYR A 170 -22.59 21.22 -1.94
C TYR A 170 -23.98 21.85 -1.73
N GLY A 171 -24.41 22.08 -0.49
CA GLY A 171 -25.67 22.70 -0.15
C GLY A 171 -26.91 21.80 -0.29
N TYR A 172 -26.71 20.48 -0.40
CA TYR A 172 -27.79 19.49 -0.45
C TYR A 172 -27.36 18.16 0.14
N ALA A 173 -28.35 17.34 0.54
CA ALA A 173 -28.10 16.06 1.19
C ALA A 173 -27.33 15.08 0.29
N MET A 174 -26.30 14.42 0.83
CA MET A 174 -25.49 13.44 0.11
C MET A 174 -26.36 12.30 -0.45
N PRO A 175 -26.43 12.11 -1.77
CA PRO A 175 -27.27 11.08 -2.39
C PRO A 175 -26.76 9.67 -2.08
N ARG A 176 -27.62 8.67 -2.31
CA ARG A 176 -27.24 7.24 -2.25
C ARG A 176 -26.56 6.77 -3.53
N GLN A 177 -26.88 7.40 -4.66
CA GLN A 177 -26.20 7.13 -5.93
C GLN A 177 -24.80 7.71 -5.92
N LEU A 178 -23.85 7.01 -6.56
CA LEU A 178 -22.48 7.48 -6.75
C LEU A 178 -22.43 8.49 -7.92
N THR A 179 -22.88 9.73 -7.65
CA THR A 179 -22.83 10.82 -8.63
C THR A 179 -21.40 11.34 -8.80
N LEU A 180 -21.16 12.16 -9.82
CA LEU A 180 -19.85 12.79 -10.06
C LEU A 180 -19.42 13.67 -8.89
N GLU A 181 -20.36 14.37 -8.22
CA GLU A 181 -20.08 15.18 -7.03
C GLU A 181 -19.66 14.29 -5.84
N VAL A 182 -20.34 13.16 -5.65
CA VAL A 182 -19.97 12.17 -4.61
C VAL A 182 -18.59 11.58 -4.89
N GLN A 183 -18.29 11.19 -6.14
CA GLN A 183 -16.96 10.70 -6.52
C GLN A 183 -15.89 11.76 -6.26
N ARG A 184 -16.12 13.01 -6.69
CA ARG A 184 -15.21 14.14 -6.45
C ARG A 184 -14.97 14.38 -4.97
N PHE A 185 -16.02 14.41 -4.17
CA PHE A 185 -15.94 14.54 -2.71
C PHE A 185 -15.08 13.41 -2.11
N ARG A 186 -15.35 12.16 -2.49
CA ARG A 186 -14.61 11.00 -1.98
C ARG A 186 -13.13 11.07 -2.34
N HIS A 187 -12.77 11.37 -3.60
CA HIS A 187 -11.38 11.54 -4.04
C HIS A 187 -10.66 12.64 -3.26
N GLU A 188 -11.32 13.77 -3.03
CA GLU A 188 -10.74 14.87 -2.26
C GLU A 188 -10.51 14.49 -0.80
N ARG A 189 -11.46 13.82 -0.17
CA ARG A 189 -11.33 13.39 1.23
C ARG A 189 -10.31 12.28 1.41
N ALA A 190 -10.25 11.34 0.45
CA ALA A 190 -9.27 10.28 0.43
C ALA A 190 -7.83 10.81 0.30
N LEU A 191 -7.62 11.81 -0.53
CA LEU A 191 -6.29 12.41 -0.70
C LEU A 191 -5.90 13.31 0.48
N ASP A 192 -6.84 14.10 1.01
CA ASP A 192 -6.61 15.02 2.12
C ASP A 192 -6.02 14.36 3.38
N ILE A 193 -6.47 13.15 3.73
CA ILE A 193 -5.92 12.46 4.91
C ILE A 193 -4.45 12.05 4.66
N LEU A 194 -4.11 11.56 3.47
CA LEU A 194 -2.73 11.20 3.12
C LEU A 194 -1.83 12.43 3.02
N GLU A 195 -2.27 13.49 2.37
CA GLU A 195 -1.52 14.74 2.29
C GLU A 195 -1.26 15.33 3.69
N THR A 196 -2.27 15.29 4.56
CA THR A 196 -2.14 15.80 5.94
C THR A 196 -1.16 14.94 6.74
N ALA A 197 -1.26 13.61 6.66
CA ALA A 197 -0.32 12.70 7.30
C ALA A 197 1.12 12.92 6.78
N SER A 198 1.29 13.04 5.47
CA SER A 198 2.60 13.27 4.85
C SER A 198 3.23 14.59 5.30
N ARG A 199 2.46 15.67 5.37
CA ARG A 199 2.93 16.96 5.92
C ARG A 199 3.38 16.82 7.38
N LYS A 200 2.63 16.08 8.20
CA LYS A 200 2.97 15.83 9.60
C LYS A 200 4.24 15.00 9.76
N ILE A 201 4.41 13.96 8.94
CA ILE A 201 5.64 13.18 8.88
C ILE A 201 6.82 14.08 8.52
N ARG A 202 6.72 14.89 7.46
CA ARG A 202 7.80 15.78 7.01
C ARG A 202 8.10 16.93 7.98
N ALA A 203 7.14 17.35 8.76
CA ALA A 203 7.38 18.33 9.84
C ALA A 203 8.35 17.79 10.91
N VAL A 204 8.37 16.48 11.12
CA VAL A 204 9.27 15.79 12.05
C VAL A 204 10.52 15.29 11.35
N ARG A 205 10.36 14.73 10.13
CA ARG A 205 11.42 14.11 9.33
C ARG A 205 11.36 14.65 7.89
N PRO A 206 11.97 15.82 7.63
CA PRO A 206 11.84 16.51 6.33
C PRO A 206 12.31 15.71 5.11
N GLN A 207 13.23 14.75 5.31
CA GLN A 207 13.79 13.91 4.24
C GLN A 207 13.02 12.61 4.00
N ALA A 208 11.98 12.34 4.77
CA ALA A 208 11.20 11.11 4.61
C ALA A 208 10.54 11.05 3.22
N LYS A 209 10.82 10.01 2.48
CA LYS A 209 10.13 9.71 1.22
C LYS A 209 8.74 9.17 1.48
N ILE A 210 7.79 9.56 0.66
CA ILE A 210 6.44 9.02 0.71
C ILE A 210 6.18 8.24 -0.57
N ILE A 211 5.95 6.94 -0.41
CA ILE A 211 5.55 6.06 -1.51
C ILE A 211 4.04 5.89 -1.43
N CYS A 212 3.33 6.19 -2.51
CA CYS A 212 1.89 5.99 -2.58
C CYS A 212 1.57 4.87 -3.57
N CYS A 213 1.16 3.71 -3.04
CA CYS A 213 0.74 2.56 -3.82
C CYS A 213 -0.77 2.59 -3.99
N VAL A 214 -1.24 2.69 -5.22
CA VAL A 214 -2.66 2.69 -5.55
C VAL A 214 -3.05 1.44 -6.32
N HIS A 215 -4.35 1.11 -6.31
CA HIS A 215 -4.83 -0.03 -7.08
C HIS A 215 -4.56 0.15 -8.57
N ALA A 216 -4.03 -0.91 -9.19
CA ALA A 216 -3.84 -0.97 -10.63
C ALA A 216 -5.19 -1.05 -11.34
N THR A 217 -5.46 -0.10 -12.23
CA THR A 217 -6.71 -0.01 -12.98
C THR A 217 -6.47 0.06 -14.47
N LEU A 218 -7.05 -0.89 -15.21
CA LEU A 218 -7.11 -0.85 -16.67
C LEU A 218 -8.45 -1.40 -17.14
N GLY A 219 -9.32 -0.51 -17.61
CA GLY A 219 -10.64 -0.88 -18.13
C GLY A 219 -11.50 -1.61 -17.09
N THR A 220 -12.18 -2.66 -17.52
CA THR A 220 -13.14 -3.42 -16.70
C THR A 220 -12.51 -4.49 -15.79
N TYR A 221 -11.20 -4.70 -15.83
CA TYR A 221 -10.55 -5.76 -15.06
C TYR A 221 -10.52 -5.51 -13.55
N TYR A 222 -10.44 -4.24 -13.15
CA TYR A 222 -10.57 -3.84 -11.75
C TYR A 222 -11.52 -2.66 -11.67
N VAL A 223 -12.71 -2.89 -11.12
CA VAL A 223 -13.66 -1.80 -10.85
C VAL A 223 -13.14 -1.04 -9.62
N THR A 224 -12.41 0.02 -9.86
CA THR A 224 -11.77 0.82 -8.82
C THR A 224 -12.48 2.13 -8.57
N GLU A 225 -13.48 2.47 -9.37
CA GLU A 225 -14.27 3.71 -9.25
C GLU A 225 -14.81 3.95 -7.84
N ASN A 226 -14.92 2.88 -7.04
CA ASN A 226 -15.40 2.94 -5.68
C ASN A 226 -14.30 3.05 -4.61
N ARG A 227 -13.00 3.08 -4.99
CA ARG A 227 -11.89 3.05 -4.02
C ARG A 227 -11.37 4.42 -3.60
N GLY A 228 -11.55 5.46 -4.42
CA GLY A 228 -11.24 6.85 -4.06
C GLY A 228 -9.85 7.35 -4.44
N TYR A 229 -9.04 6.55 -5.14
CA TYR A 229 -7.69 6.90 -5.62
C TYR A 229 -7.50 6.60 -7.12
N ASP A 230 -8.56 6.69 -7.88
CA ASP A 230 -8.61 6.28 -9.30
C ASP A 230 -7.98 7.32 -10.24
N ASP A 231 -7.90 8.57 -9.81
CA ASP A 231 -7.20 9.65 -10.52
C ASP A 231 -5.71 9.61 -10.17
N TRP A 232 -4.94 8.80 -10.92
CA TRP A 232 -3.52 8.60 -10.72
C TRP A 232 -2.70 9.88 -10.91
N ASP A 233 -3.10 10.74 -11.85
CA ASP A 233 -2.43 12.04 -12.05
C ASP A 233 -2.60 12.95 -10.84
N ARG A 234 -3.76 12.91 -10.20
CA ARG A 234 -4.00 13.68 -8.98
C ARG A 234 -3.20 13.16 -7.80
N VAL A 235 -3.10 11.84 -7.64
CA VAL A 235 -2.29 11.22 -6.59
C VAL A 235 -0.81 11.55 -6.80
N ALA A 236 -0.28 11.32 -7.99
CA ALA A 236 1.14 11.50 -8.29
C ALA A 236 1.62 12.96 -8.12
N ARG A 237 0.75 13.96 -8.34
CA ARG A 237 1.11 15.38 -8.15
C ARG A 237 0.89 15.91 -6.73
N SER A 238 0.39 15.08 -5.81
CA SER A 238 0.05 15.49 -4.44
C SER A 238 1.26 15.49 -3.52
N ASP A 239 1.16 16.19 -2.41
CA ASP A 239 2.16 16.16 -1.33
C ASP A 239 2.29 14.78 -0.66
N ALA A 240 1.39 13.84 -0.96
CA ALA A 240 1.39 12.47 -0.45
C ALA A 240 2.19 11.49 -1.32
N CYS A 241 2.95 11.96 -2.33
CA CYS A 241 3.60 11.07 -3.28
C CYS A 241 4.94 11.61 -3.77
N ASP A 242 6.05 11.01 -3.32
CA ASP A 242 7.39 11.17 -3.91
C ASP A 242 7.71 10.02 -4.88
N VAL A 243 7.08 8.85 -4.64
CA VAL A 243 7.20 7.67 -5.50
C VAL A 243 5.79 7.12 -5.76
N PHE A 244 5.41 7.12 -7.03
CA PHE A 244 4.13 6.57 -7.46
C PHE A 244 4.25 5.07 -7.69
N SER A 245 3.46 4.30 -6.98
CA SER A 245 3.43 2.84 -7.03
C SER A 245 2.04 2.35 -7.39
N THR A 246 1.97 1.19 -8.00
CA THR A 246 0.70 0.51 -8.27
C THR A 246 0.74 -0.93 -7.82
N THR A 247 -0.41 -1.41 -7.34
CA THR A 247 -0.58 -2.70 -6.70
C THR A 247 0.02 -3.87 -7.50
N ILE A 248 0.28 -4.94 -6.79
CA ILE A 248 0.67 -6.24 -7.31
C ILE A 248 -0.36 -6.75 -8.33
N LEU A 249 0.13 -7.44 -9.35
CA LEU A 249 -0.71 -8.10 -10.36
C LEU A 249 -0.63 -9.62 -10.19
N SER A 250 -1.78 -10.28 -10.25
CA SER A 250 -1.86 -11.74 -10.27
C SER A 250 -1.22 -12.32 -11.54
N TYR A 251 -0.43 -13.38 -11.39
CA TYR A 251 0.18 -14.11 -12.52
C TYR A 251 -0.85 -14.75 -13.47
N GLN A 252 -2.11 -14.83 -13.08
CA GLN A 252 -3.21 -15.27 -13.94
C GLN A 252 -3.60 -14.23 -15.00
N LEU A 253 -3.13 -12.99 -14.87
CA LEU A 253 -3.39 -11.93 -15.83
C LEU A 253 -2.49 -12.05 -17.07
N PRO A 254 -2.97 -11.65 -18.25
CA PRO A 254 -2.16 -11.63 -19.46
C PRO A 254 -0.92 -10.72 -19.32
N ARG A 255 0.19 -11.11 -19.94
CA ARG A 255 1.43 -10.32 -19.98
C ARG A 255 1.24 -8.90 -20.55
N SER A 256 0.33 -8.74 -21.51
CA SER A 256 -0.05 -7.43 -22.05
C SER A 256 -0.59 -6.49 -20.97
N PHE A 257 -1.28 -7.03 -19.96
CA PHE A 257 -1.80 -6.25 -18.85
C PHE A 257 -0.67 -5.75 -17.94
N PHE A 258 0.30 -6.62 -17.58
CA PHE A 258 1.49 -6.22 -16.84
C PHE A 258 2.24 -5.08 -17.55
N ARG A 259 2.43 -5.21 -18.86
CA ARG A 259 3.07 -4.18 -19.69
C ARG A 259 2.29 -2.87 -19.65
N ALA A 260 1.00 -2.91 -19.92
CA ALA A 260 0.15 -1.71 -20.00
C ALA A 260 0.07 -0.94 -18.67
N ILE A 261 -0.11 -1.66 -17.54
CA ILE A 261 -0.11 -1.04 -16.20
C ILE A 261 1.25 -0.43 -15.91
N THR A 262 2.35 -1.13 -16.20
CA THR A 262 3.69 -0.63 -15.93
C THR A 262 4.00 0.61 -16.76
N GLN A 263 3.69 0.61 -18.06
CA GLN A 263 3.83 1.78 -18.92
C GLN A 263 3.08 2.98 -18.36
N ARG A 264 1.80 2.80 -18.00
CA ARG A 264 0.98 3.87 -17.41
C ARG A 264 1.56 4.35 -16.07
N THR A 265 2.03 3.45 -15.20
CA THR A 265 2.67 3.83 -13.92
C THR A 265 3.90 4.72 -14.16
N VAL A 266 4.79 4.29 -15.05
CA VAL A 266 6.02 5.04 -15.40
C VAL A 266 5.69 6.37 -16.08
N GLU A 267 4.69 6.40 -16.96
CA GLU A 267 4.25 7.63 -17.65
C GLU A 267 3.67 8.66 -16.69
N VAL A 268 2.81 8.24 -15.76
CA VAL A 268 2.24 9.12 -14.73
C VAL A 268 3.34 9.67 -13.83
N ALA A 269 4.21 8.82 -13.32
CA ALA A 269 5.32 9.24 -12.47
C ALA A 269 6.23 10.27 -13.19
N ARG A 270 6.62 9.98 -14.43
CA ARG A 270 7.44 10.89 -15.24
C ARG A 270 6.76 12.23 -15.51
N ARG A 271 5.45 12.23 -15.80
CA ARG A 271 4.67 13.45 -16.06
C ARG A 271 4.69 14.41 -14.87
N HIS A 272 4.69 13.85 -13.65
CA HIS A 272 4.65 14.63 -12.41
C HIS A 272 6.01 14.77 -11.73
N GLY A 273 7.08 14.22 -12.31
CA GLY A 273 8.44 14.38 -11.79
C GLY A 273 8.69 13.60 -10.49
N VAL A 274 7.92 12.54 -10.23
CA VAL A 274 8.09 11.64 -9.07
C VAL A 274 8.74 10.31 -9.48
N GLY A 275 9.31 9.58 -8.52
CA GLY A 275 9.82 8.23 -8.75
C GLY A 275 8.70 7.25 -9.09
N ASN A 276 9.06 6.06 -9.55
CA ASN A 276 8.09 5.00 -9.82
C ASN A 276 8.50 3.66 -9.20
N GLN A 277 7.52 2.87 -8.80
CA GLN A 277 7.72 1.56 -8.20
C GLN A 277 6.75 0.53 -8.77
N ARG A 278 7.21 -0.72 -8.92
CA ARG A 278 6.40 -1.87 -9.27
C ARG A 278 6.67 -3.03 -8.32
N TRP A 279 5.74 -3.99 -8.30
CA TRP A 279 5.76 -5.14 -7.41
C TRP A 279 5.77 -6.46 -8.17
N LEU A 280 6.53 -7.43 -7.63
CA LEU A 280 6.43 -8.84 -7.94
C LEU A 280 5.52 -9.52 -6.91
N MET A 281 4.65 -10.39 -7.36
CA MET A 281 3.83 -11.19 -6.46
C MET A 281 4.67 -12.31 -5.87
N GLY A 282 4.81 -12.32 -4.57
CA GLY A 282 5.58 -13.29 -3.81
C GLY A 282 4.75 -13.94 -2.69
N TYR A 283 3.47 -14.22 -2.94
CA TYR A 283 2.57 -14.84 -1.97
C TYR A 283 1.33 -15.39 -2.68
N TYR A 284 0.56 -16.27 -2.02
CA TYR A 284 -0.66 -16.92 -2.50
C TYR A 284 -0.53 -17.67 -3.82
N GLN A 285 0.03 -17.05 -4.82
CA GLN A 285 0.10 -17.50 -6.19
C GLN A 285 1.52 -17.46 -6.70
N GLU A 286 1.80 -18.34 -7.62
CA GLU A 286 3.04 -18.37 -8.40
C GLU A 286 2.71 -18.74 -9.84
N PRO A 287 3.53 -18.38 -10.83
CA PRO A 287 3.37 -18.87 -12.18
C PRO A 287 3.73 -20.36 -12.22
N GLU A 288 3.17 -21.08 -13.18
CA GLU A 288 3.50 -22.49 -13.40
C GLU A 288 5.02 -22.67 -13.62
N ASN A 289 5.60 -21.81 -14.43
CA ASN A 289 7.04 -21.70 -14.60
C ASN A 289 7.56 -20.48 -13.83
N LEU A 290 8.36 -20.71 -12.76
CA LEU A 290 8.93 -19.63 -11.93
C LEU A 290 9.85 -18.68 -12.69
N ASP A 291 10.51 -19.11 -13.78
CA ASP A 291 11.35 -18.23 -14.60
C ASP A 291 10.58 -17.06 -15.22
N GLU A 292 9.26 -17.18 -15.32
CA GLU A 292 8.41 -16.06 -15.76
C GLU A 292 8.53 -14.81 -14.88
N ILE A 293 8.88 -14.98 -13.61
CA ILE A 293 9.10 -13.86 -12.68
C ILE A 293 10.30 -13.02 -13.13
N ARG A 294 11.34 -13.68 -13.62
CA ARG A 294 12.54 -13.01 -14.17
C ARG A 294 12.23 -12.25 -15.45
N ASP A 295 11.37 -12.81 -16.29
CA ASP A 295 10.91 -12.15 -17.52
C ASP A 295 10.06 -10.91 -17.20
N ILE A 296 9.19 -10.99 -16.17
CA ILE A 296 8.41 -9.85 -15.71
C ILE A 296 9.33 -8.76 -15.15
N ALA A 297 10.27 -9.12 -14.27
CA ALA A 297 11.22 -8.17 -13.70
C ALA A 297 12.05 -7.48 -14.80
N GLN A 298 12.50 -8.24 -15.80
CA GLN A 298 13.20 -7.69 -16.94
C GLN A 298 12.33 -6.72 -17.75
N MET A 299 11.09 -7.10 -18.03
CA MET A 299 10.14 -6.24 -18.73
C MET A 299 9.90 -4.94 -17.94
N TYR A 300 9.80 -5.00 -16.61
CA TYR A 300 9.66 -3.80 -15.78
C TYR A 300 10.89 -2.89 -15.90
N ALA A 301 12.09 -3.45 -15.82
CA ALA A 301 13.35 -2.71 -16.01
C ALA A 301 13.43 -2.05 -17.40
N ASP A 302 13.07 -2.78 -18.46
CA ASP A 302 13.06 -2.28 -19.84
C ASP A 302 12.05 -1.15 -20.06
N LEU A 303 10.95 -1.15 -19.31
CA LEU A 303 9.94 -0.07 -19.31
C LEU A 303 10.31 1.14 -18.45
N GLY A 304 11.40 1.08 -17.69
CA GLY A 304 11.91 2.21 -16.92
C GLY A 304 11.45 2.24 -15.46
N VAL A 305 11.12 1.07 -14.89
CA VAL A 305 10.87 0.95 -13.44
C VAL A 305 12.17 1.25 -12.68
N GLU A 306 12.08 2.13 -11.67
CA GLU A 306 13.22 2.56 -10.86
C GLU A 306 13.33 1.77 -9.56
N SER A 307 12.20 1.38 -8.94
CA SER A 307 12.13 0.62 -7.70
C SER A 307 11.27 -0.64 -7.92
N LEU A 308 11.82 -1.81 -7.59
CA LEU A 308 11.18 -3.11 -7.78
C LEU A 308 11.14 -3.87 -6.47
N PHE A 309 9.96 -4.06 -5.94
CA PHE A 309 9.75 -4.78 -4.68
C PHE A 309 9.01 -6.09 -4.91
N ALA A 310 9.06 -6.97 -3.91
CA ALA A 310 8.23 -8.16 -3.84
C ALA A 310 7.38 -8.17 -2.56
N TRP A 311 6.18 -8.60 -2.67
CA TRP A 311 5.35 -8.92 -1.54
C TRP A 311 5.15 -10.43 -1.53
N THR A 312 5.82 -11.20 -0.65
CA THR A 312 6.48 -10.83 0.58
C THR A 312 7.72 -11.70 0.82
N TYR A 313 8.50 -11.40 1.86
CA TYR A 313 9.69 -12.16 2.29
C TYR A 313 9.41 -13.67 2.36
N ARG A 314 10.32 -14.47 1.79
CA ARG A 314 10.26 -15.94 1.70
C ARG A 314 8.96 -16.48 1.10
N GLY A 315 8.32 -15.73 0.19
CA GLY A 315 7.07 -16.16 -0.43
C GLY A 315 5.90 -16.34 0.55
N GLY A 316 5.95 -15.68 1.71
CA GLY A 316 4.98 -15.86 2.79
C GLY A 316 5.10 -17.17 3.55
N HIS A 317 6.22 -17.90 3.41
CA HIS A 317 6.44 -19.19 4.07
C HIS A 317 6.15 -19.12 5.58
N GLY A 318 5.41 -20.09 6.09
CA GLY A 318 4.99 -20.15 7.49
C GLY A 318 3.72 -19.35 7.81
N THR A 319 3.10 -18.70 6.83
CA THR A 319 1.83 -17.98 6.97
C THR A 319 0.71 -18.60 6.14
N VAL A 320 -0.53 -18.18 6.37
CA VAL A 320 -1.68 -18.56 5.52
C VAL A 320 -1.63 -17.95 4.12
N LEU A 321 -0.70 -17.02 3.90
CA LEU A 321 -0.46 -16.34 2.63
C LEU A 321 0.63 -17.01 1.79
N ALA A 322 1.18 -18.15 2.24
CA ALA A 322 2.30 -18.80 1.57
C ALA A 322 1.95 -19.20 0.13
N ALA A 323 2.86 -18.90 -0.79
CA ALA A 323 2.82 -19.47 -2.14
C ALA A 323 3.07 -20.99 -2.07
N PRO A 324 2.57 -21.78 -3.02
CA PRO A 324 2.77 -23.23 -3.03
C PRO A 324 4.25 -23.68 -2.94
N ARG A 325 5.15 -23.03 -3.69
CA ARG A 325 6.61 -23.23 -3.67
C ARG A 325 7.33 -22.01 -3.09
N ALA A 326 6.89 -21.56 -1.91
CA ALA A 326 7.26 -20.25 -1.34
C ALA A 326 8.78 -19.98 -1.33
N LEU A 327 9.62 -20.95 -0.93
CA LEU A 327 11.08 -20.76 -0.86
C LEU A 327 11.72 -20.75 -2.26
N GLU A 328 11.28 -21.60 -3.18
CA GLU A 328 11.76 -21.57 -4.58
C GLU A 328 11.35 -20.27 -5.29
N LEU A 329 10.14 -19.79 -4.98
CA LEU A 329 9.65 -18.48 -5.45
C LEU A 329 10.55 -17.35 -4.93
N TRP A 330 10.91 -17.38 -3.65
CA TRP A 330 11.82 -16.41 -3.03
C TRP A 330 13.21 -16.40 -3.70
N ASP A 331 13.80 -17.58 -3.89
CA ASP A 331 15.07 -17.72 -4.61
C ASP A 331 15.00 -17.17 -6.05
N THR A 332 13.87 -17.37 -6.71
CA THR A 332 13.66 -16.84 -8.07
C THR A 332 13.52 -15.32 -8.07
N ILE A 333 12.85 -14.74 -7.07
CA ILE A 333 12.78 -13.29 -6.89
C ILE A 333 14.18 -12.72 -6.67
N GLY A 334 15.02 -13.35 -5.83
CA GLY A 334 16.41 -12.94 -5.62
C GLY A 334 17.22 -12.95 -6.93
N ARG A 335 17.09 -13.99 -7.75
CA ARG A 335 17.71 -14.04 -9.09
C ARG A 335 17.19 -12.94 -10.02
N ALA A 336 15.89 -12.61 -9.95
CA ALA A 336 15.31 -11.52 -10.72
C ALA A 336 15.87 -10.15 -10.28
N PHE A 337 16.01 -9.90 -8.99
CA PHE A 337 16.65 -8.70 -8.46
C PHE A 337 18.10 -8.56 -8.93
N ALA A 338 18.89 -9.63 -8.80
CA ALA A 338 20.28 -9.66 -9.31
C ALA A 338 20.36 -9.33 -10.81
N GLN A 339 19.41 -9.81 -11.60
CA GLN A 339 19.38 -9.57 -13.04
C GLN A 339 19.13 -8.11 -13.39
N VAL A 340 18.19 -7.45 -12.73
CA VAL A 340 17.78 -6.07 -13.07
C VAL A 340 18.69 -4.99 -12.46
N LEU A 341 19.34 -5.27 -11.34
CA LEU A 341 20.32 -4.37 -10.71
C LEU A 341 21.65 -4.29 -11.48
N ARG A 342 22.03 -5.31 -12.24
CA ARG A 342 23.33 -5.44 -12.92
C ARG A 342 23.42 -4.74 -14.28
N ARG A 343 22.43 -3.96 -14.67
CA ARG A 343 22.43 -3.34 -16.01
C ARG A 343 22.66 -1.84 -16.01
#